data_0abcd2b4f891485d4cac6dd29343812b
#
_entry.id   0abcd2b4f891485d4cac6dd29343812b
#
_cell.length_a   1.000
_cell.length_b   1.000
_cell.length_c   1.000
_cell.angle_alpha   90.00
_cell.angle_beta   90.00
_cell.angle_gamma   90.00
#
_symmetry.space_group_name_H-M   'P 1'
#
loop_
_entity.id
_entity.type
_entity.pdbx_description
1 polymer ?
#
loop_
_entity_poly.entity_id
_entity_poly.type
_entity_poly.pdbx_seq_one_letter_code
_entity_poly.pdbx_strand_id
1 'polypeptide(L)'
;MGRQRGVEGEARAAIELARLTADPLFWGVGAPRGDGRPVLVFPGLFGNDFYLAPLHGWLARIGYRPVVSRIAFNAGCADVARRQGQAELGRLALERDTPVAIIGHSRGGLLGRAVAAALGDRVSHLALLGSPIAVAGMLARGAFRPEDAPAAEFVVQAGTRVRARLSPDCTFPTCGCQYVRDLTTPLAPGTRVLSVYSRDDPIVQPQASRLSGATEVEVTGSHSGLANNVAAYRALATFLAER
;
A
#
# COMPACT_ATOMS: atom_id res chain seq x y z
N MET A 1 -28.19 4.85 3.60
CA MET A 1 -27.01 5.02 4.49
C MET A 1 -25.64 4.90 3.78
N GLY A 2 -25.45 4.06 2.76
CA GLY A 2 -24.15 3.91 2.08
C GLY A 2 -23.67 5.14 1.29
N ARG A 3 -24.55 5.91 0.67
CA ARG A 3 -24.21 7.12 -0.13
C ARG A 3 -23.66 8.28 0.71
N GLN A 4 -24.18 8.50 1.91
CA GLN A 4 -23.73 9.57 2.80
C GLN A 4 -22.31 9.30 3.33
N ARG A 5 -21.99 8.06 3.71
CA ARG A 5 -20.64 7.69 4.18
C ARG A 5 -19.55 7.82 3.10
N GLY A 6 -19.89 7.60 1.83
CA GLY A 6 -18.97 7.80 0.71
C GLY A 6 -18.60 9.28 0.51
N VAL A 7 -19.60 10.17 0.53
CA VAL A 7 -19.38 11.62 0.36
C VAL A 7 -18.60 12.21 1.55
N GLU A 8 -18.89 11.75 2.77
CA GLU A 8 -18.13 12.15 3.97
C GLU A 8 -16.67 11.68 3.90
N GLY A 9 -16.40 10.51 3.34
CA GLY A 9 -15.05 9.98 3.15
C GLY A 9 -14.23 10.80 2.15
N GLU A 10 -14.83 11.20 1.04
CA GLU A 10 -14.15 12.03 0.03
C GLU A 10 -13.89 13.46 0.53
N ALA A 11 -14.87 14.06 1.24
CA ALA A 11 -14.68 15.37 1.87
C ALA A 11 -13.54 15.34 2.91
N ARG A 12 -13.45 14.28 3.70
CA ARG A 12 -12.33 14.08 4.65
C ARG A 12 -10.99 13.96 3.95
N ALA A 13 -10.89 13.19 2.87
CA ALA A 13 -9.65 13.03 2.11
C ALA A 13 -9.13 14.36 1.54
N ALA A 14 -10.04 15.24 1.08
CA ALA A 14 -9.69 16.58 0.63
C ALA A 14 -9.16 17.46 1.77
N ILE A 15 -9.77 17.39 2.95
CA ILE A 15 -9.31 18.11 4.14
C ILE A 15 -7.94 17.59 4.59
N GLU A 16 -7.70 16.29 4.54
CA GLU A 16 -6.43 15.67 4.88
C GLU A 16 -5.33 16.10 3.91
N LEU A 17 -5.62 16.16 2.62
CA LEU A 17 -4.69 16.70 1.62
C LEU A 17 -4.38 18.19 1.87
N ALA A 18 -5.38 18.99 2.19
CA ALA A 18 -5.19 20.42 2.51
C ALA A 18 -4.31 20.60 3.76
N ARG A 19 -4.53 19.79 4.80
CA ARG A 19 -3.68 19.78 6.00
C ARG A 19 -2.26 19.36 5.69
N LEU A 20 -2.08 18.33 4.86
CA LEU A 20 -0.76 17.87 4.45
C LEU A 20 0.00 18.95 3.69
N THR A 21 -0.62 19.59 2.70
CA THR A 21 0.03 20.64 1.90
C THR A 21 0.35 21.90 2.70
N ALA A 22 -0.34 22.14 3.79
CA ALA A 22 -0.06 23.22 4.74
C ALA A 22 1.05 22.87 5.75
N ASP A 23 1.38 21.59 5.94
CA ASP A 23 2.41 21.15 6.90
C ASP A 23 3.81 21.30 6.28
N PRO A 24 4.78 21.92 6.99
CA PRO A 24 6.16 22.07 6.50
C PRO A 24 6.84 20.76 6.09
N LEU A 25 6.46 19.63 6.71
CA LEU A 25 6.98 18.31 6.37
C LEU A 25 6.71 17.93 4.90
N PHE A 26 5.55 18.34 4.36
CA PHE A 26 5.23 18.08 2.95
C PHE A 26 6.21 18.75 1.98
N TRP A 27 6.79 19.86 2.41
CA TRP A 27 7.81 20.60 1.67
C TRP A 27 9.23 20.12 1.99
N GLY A 28 9.38 19.08 2.81
CA GLY A 28 10.66 18.48 3.18
C GLY A 28 11.33 19.13 4.38
N VAL A 29 10.66 20.08 5.05
CA VAL A 29 11.19 20.73 6.25
C VAL A 29 11.12 19.77 7.43
N GLY A 30 12.26 19.52 8.08
CA GLY A 30 12.37 18.60 9.21
C GLY A 30 12.31 17.11 8.83
N ALA A 31 12.18 16.75 7.57
CA ALA A 31 12.28 15.35 7.14
C ALA A 31 13.75 14.93 7.01
N PRO A 32 14.11 13.71 7.46
CA PRO A 32 15.40 13.12 7.12
C PRO A 32 15.59 13.06 5.61
N ARG A 33 16.83 13.32 5.16
CA ARG A 33 17.12 13.27 3.71
C ARG A 33 17.32 11.82 3.26
N GLY A 34 16.66 11.46 2.18
CA GLY A 34 16.82 10.18 1.53
C GLY A 34 18.18 10.02 0.84
N ASP A 35 18.50 8.80 0.50
CA ASP A 35 19.76 8.34 -0.10
C ASP A 35 19.67 8.10 -1.62
N GLY A 36 18.57 8.55 -2.26
CA GLY A 36 18.32 8.32 -3.68
C GLY A 36 17.78 6.93 -4.01
N ARG A 37 17.51 6.08 -3.00
CA ARG A 37 16.98 4.73 -3.25
C ARG A 37 15.62 4.79 -3.96
N PRO A 38 15.35 3.83 -4.86
CA PRO A 38 14.05 3.73 -5.52
C PRO A 38 12.95 3.35 -4.51
N VAL A 39 11.81 4.04 -4.61
CA VAL A 39 10.61 3.75 -3.80
C VAL A 39 9.43 3.53 -4.72
N LEU A 40 8.98 2.30 -4.88
CA LEU A 40 7.77 1.97 -5.65
C LEU A 40 6.53 2.20 -4.77
N VAL A 41 5.56 2.91 -5.32
CA VAL A 41 4.31 3.17 -4.60
C VAL A 41 3.15 2.49 -5.30
N PHE A 42 2.41 1.64 -4.57
CA PHE A 42 1.24 0.93 -5.09
C PHE A 42 -0.07 1.57 -4.64
N PRO A 43 -1.00 1.85 -5.58
CA PRO A 43 -2.31 2.41 -5.27
C PRO A 43 -3.26 1.40 -4.63
N GLY A 44 -4.26 1.88 -3.91
CA GLY A 44 -5.36 1.10 -3.37
C GLY A 44 -6.32 0.56 -4.43
N LEU A 45 -7.32 -0.21 -4.01
CA LEU A 45 -8.36 -0.70 -4.90
C LEU A 45 -9.08 0.47 -5.60
N PHE A 46 -9.32 0.33 -6.90
CA PHE A 46 -9.85 1.35 -7.82
C PHE A 46 -8.94 2.59 -8.01
N GLY A 47 -7.82 2.66 -7.30
CA GLY A 47 -6.87 3.76 -7.44
C GLY A 47 -5.93 3.58 -8.63
N ASN A 48 -5.12 4.61 -8.85
CA ASN A 48 -4.06 4.68 -9.84
C ASN A 48 -2.88 5.50 -9.28
N ASP A 49 -1.82 5.65 -10.04
CA ASP A 49 -0.64 6.42 -9.60
C ASP A 49 -0.94 7.92 -9.42
N PHE A 50 -1.98 8.44 -10.09
CA PHE A 50 -2.28 9.87 -10.08
C PHE A 50 -2.75 10.36 -8.71
N TYR A 51 -3.60 9.60 -8.00
CA TYR A 51 -4.03 10.02 -6.66
C TYR A 51 -2.90 9.95 -5.62
N LEU A 52 -1.81 9.23 -5.92
CA LEU A 52 -0.59 9.16 -5.12
C LEU A 52 0.46 10.23 -5.50
N ALA A 53 0.14 11.13 -6.44
CA ALA A 53 1.05 12.19 -6.87
C ALA A 53 1.61 13.05 -5.71
N PRO A 54 0.83 13.40 -4.66
CA PRO A 54 1.37 14.09 -3.50
C PRO A 54 2.49 13.30 -2.80
N LEU A 55 2.32 11.99 -2.63
CA LEU A 55 3.32 11.10 -2.02
C LEU A 55 4.57 10.97 -2.91
N HIS A 56 4.40 10.79 -4.21
CA HIS A 56 5.53 10.77 -5.16
C HIS A 56 6.32 12.07 -5.12
N GLY A 57 5.63 13.22 -5.18
CA GLY A 57 6.28 14.53 -5.12
C GLY A 57 7.00 14.76 -3.79
N TRP A 58 6.43 14.33 -2.68
CA TRP A 58 7.07 14.41 -1.38
C TRP A 58 8.33 13.54 -1.29
N LEU A 59 8.26 12.28 -1.70
CA LEU A 59 9.43 11.38 -1.73
C LEU A 59 10.59 11.98 -2.53
N ALA A 60 10.31 12.57 -3.71
CA ALA A 60 11.32 13.24 -4.52
C ALA A 60 11.93 14.44 -3.77
N ARG A 61 11.11 15.27 -3.12
CA ARG A 61 11.58 16.45 -2.35
C ARG A 61 12.49 16.06 -1.19
N ILE A 62 12.21 14.96 -0.51
CA ILE A 62 13.06 14.50 0.60
C ILE A 62 14.24 13.63 0.15
N GLY A 63 14.46 13.45 -1.17
CA GLY A 63 15.67 12.85 -1.71
C GLY A 63 15.59 11.37 -2.02
N TYR A 64 14.40 10.77 -2.09
CA TYR A 64 14.19 9.43 -2.65
C TYR A 64 13.90 9.52 -4.15
N ARG A 65 13.93 8.37 -4.83
CA ARG A 65 13.52 8.24 -6.23
C ARG A 65 12.15 7.53 -6.30
N PRO A 66 11.05 8.25 -6.36
CA PRO A 66 9.74 7.64 -6.49
C PRO A 66 9.61 6.91 -7.83
N VAL A 67 9.02 5.73 -7.79
CA VAL A 67 8.74 4.88 -8.94
C VAL A 67 7.24 4.67 -9.03
N VAL A 68 6.66 4.95 -10.18
CA VAL A 68 5.23 4.75 -10.45
C VAL A 68 4.94 3.27 -10.71
N SER A 69 3.81 2.78 -10.22
CA SER A 69 3.41 1.38 -10.40
C SER A 69 2.97 1.04 -11.82
N ARG A 70 2.66 2.06 -12.64
CA ARG A 70 2.03 1.97 -13.96
C ARG A 70 0.66 1.31 -13.93
N ILE A 71 0.02 1.28 -12.78
CA ILE A 71 -1.35 0.79 -12.63
C ILE A 71 -2.30 1.93 -12.95
N ALA A 72 -2.97 1.84 -14.10
CA ALA A 72 -3.98 2.82 -14.52
C ALA A 72 -5.28 2.68 -13.72
N PHE A 73 -5.62 1.45 -13.28
CA PHE A 73 -6.81 1.18 -12.48
C PHE A 73 -6.62 -0.13 -11.69
N ASN A 74 -6.43 -0.02 -10.37
CA ASN A 74 -6.10 -1.16 -9.53
C ASN A 74 -7.34 -1.99 -9.14
N ALA A 75 -7.95 -2.65 -10.11
CA ALA A 75 -9.06 -3.58 -9.90
C ALA A 75 -8.93 -4.89 -10.69
N GLY A 76 -7.92 -4.98 -11.55
CA GLY A 76 -7.64 -6.18 -12.34
C GLY A 76 -6.97 -7.30 -11.55
N CYS A 77 -6.37 -8.26 -12.26
CA CYS A 77 -5.64 -9.37 -11.69
C CYS A 77 -4.43 -8.90 -10.87
N ALA A 78 -4.38 -9.29 -9.60
CA ALA A 78 -3.30 -8.91 -8.70
C ALA A 78 -1.95 -9.53 -9.11
N ASP A 79 -1.96 -10.72 -9.70
CA ASP A 79 -0.72 -11.36 -10.16
C ASP A 79 -0.09 -10.63 -11.36
N VAL A 80 -0.88 -10.04 -12.23
CA VAL A 80 -0.38 -9.18 -13.32
C VAL A 80 0.30 -7.94 -12.73
N ALA A 81 -0.38 -7.23 -11.81
CA ALA A 81 0.17 -6.06 -11.16
C ALA A 81 1.44 -6.39 -10.35
N ARG A 82 1.48 -7.54 -9.66
CA ARG A 82 2.66 -8.03 -8.96
C ARG A 82 3.85 -8.24 -9.91
N ARG A 83 3.64 -8.94 -11.03
CA ARG A 83 4.72 -9.17 -12.02
C ARG A 83 5.27 -7.87 -12.60
N GLN A 84 4.41 -6.90 -12.87
CA GLN A 84 4.84 -5.58 -13.36
C GLN A 84 5.71 -4.87 -12.33
N GLY A 85 5.26 -4.80 -11.08
CA GLY A 85 6.03 -4.19 -9.99
C GLY A 85 7.35 -4.92 -9.72
N GLN A 86 7.34 -6.25 -9.73
CA GLN A 86 8.55 -7.07 -9.57
C GLN A 86 9.57 -6.79 -10.68
N ALA A 87 9.12 -6.74 -11.93
CA ALA A 87 10.01 -6.49 -13.07
C ALA A 87 10.63 -5.09 -13.00
N GLU A 88 9.84 -4.07 -12.69
CA GLU A 88 10.32 -2.69 -12.61
C GLU A 88 11.32 -2.50 -11.46
N LEU A 89 11.00 -2.97 -10.24
CA LEU A 89 11.90 -2.86 -9.11
C LEU A 89 13.14 -3.76 -9.25
N GLY A 90 12.97 -4.98 -9.77
CA GLY A 90 14.09 -5.90 -10.00
C GLY A 90 15.12 -5.28 -10.95
N ARG A 91 14.66 -4.66 -12.03
CA ARG A 91 15.51 -3.90 -12.95
C ARG A 91 16.27 -2.78 -12.25
N LEU A 92 15.57 -1.94 -11.49
CA LEU A 92 16.18 -0.81 -10.78
C LEU A 92 17.16 -1.23 -9.70
N ALA A 93 16.88 -2.30 -8.97
CA ALA A 93 17.78 -2.86 -7.96
C ALA A 93 19.07 -3.38 -8.57
N LEU A 94 18.98 -4.04 -9.75
CA LEU A 94 20.14 -4.53 -10.47
C LEU A 94 21.00 -3.41 -11.04
N GLU A 95 20.36 -2.40 -11.66
CA GLU A 95 21.07 -1.28 -12.28
C GLU A 95 21.87 -0.43 -11.28
N ARG A 96 21.42 -0.36 -10.03
CA ARG A 96 22.01 0.51 -9.02
C ARG A 96 22.77 -0.20 -7.92
N ASP A 97 22.69 -1.51 -7.86
CA ASP A 97 23.21 -2.32 -6.76
C ASP A 97 22.82 -1.77 -5.37
N THR A 98 21.59 -1.29 -5.28
CA THR A 98 21.03 -0.71 -4.05
C THR A 98 19.68 -1.34 -3.73
N PRO A 99 19.39 -1.64 -2.47
CA PRO A 99 18.07 -2.10 -2.07
C PRO A 99 16.99 -1.07 -2.43
N VAL A 100 15.79 -1.55 -2.71
CA VAL A 100 14.62 -0.74 -3.02
C VAL A 100 13.67 -0.68 -1.83
N ALA A 101 12.79 0.32 -1.82
CA ALA A 101 11.68 0.39 -0.87
C ALA A 101 10.34 0.29 -1.58
N ILE A 102 9.32 -0.15 -0.86
CA ILE A 102 7.95 -0.28 -1.34
C ILE A 102 7.01 0.41 -0.36
N ILE A 103 6.09 1.21 -0.88
CA ILE A 103 4.96 1.77 -0.12
C ILE A 103 3.67 1.28 -0.79
N GLY A 104 2.73 0.78 -0.03
CA GLY A 104 1.44 0.36 -0.58
C GLY A 104 0.28 0.88 0.25
N HIS A 105 -0.71 1.51 -0.42
CA HIS A 105 -1.94 1.92 0.21
C HIS A 105 -3.02 0.84 0.03
N SER A 106 -3.70 0.44 1.12
CA SER A 106 -4.84 -0.49 1.05
C SER A 106 -4.47 -1.80 0.32
N ARG A 107 -5.19 -2.18 -0.74
CA ARG A 107 -4.85 -3.30 -1.63
C ARG A 107 -3.43 -3.21 -2.19
N GLY A 108 -2.92 -2.01 -2.38
CA GLY A 108 -1.55 -1.78 -2.84
C GLY A 108 -0.49 -2.31 -1.86
N GLY A 109 -0.77 -2.32 -0.56
CA GLY A 109 0.12 -2.93 0.42
C GLY A 109 0.18 -4.45 0.31
N LEU A 110 -0.92 -5.12 -0.06
CA LEU A 110 -0.90 -6.56 -0.37
C LEU A 110 -0.07 -6.85 -1.62
N LEU A 111 -0.18 -6.00 -2.66
CA LEU A 111 0.68 -6.08 -3.86
C LEU A 111 2.15 -5.85 -3.49
N GLY A 112 2.44 -4.82 -2.71
CA GLY A 112 3.77 -4.49 -2.24
C GLY A 112 4.41 -5.61 -1.44
N ARG A 113 3.63 -6.25 -0.54
CA ARG A 113 4.09 -7.40 0.22
C ARG A 113 4.46 -8.60 -0.68
N ALA A 114 3.61 -8.90 -1.67
CA ALA A 114 3.88 -9.99 -2.60
C ALA A 114 5.12 -9.70 -3.47
N VAL A 115 5.31 -8.45 -3.90
CA VAL A 115 6.53 -8.05 -4.63
C VAL A 115 7.77 -8.11 -3.73
N ALA A 116 7.67 -7.69 -2.47
CA ALA A 116 8.77 -7.78 -1.50
C ALA A 116 9.19 -9.23 -1.25
N ALA A 117 8.24 -10.14 -1.08
CA ALA A 117 8.52 -11.57 -0.94
C ALA A 117 9.22 -12.15 -2.19
N ALA A 118 8.80 -11.72 -3.39
CA ALA A 118 9.39 -12.20 -4.64
C ALA A 118 10.79 -11.65 -4.92
N LEU A 119 11.13 -10.45 -4.40
CA LEU A 119 12.44 -9.82 -4.59
C LEU A 119 13.45 -10.13 -3.48
N GLY A 120 12.99 -10.65 -2.35
CA GLY A 120 13.84 -11.04 -1.22
C GLY A 120 14.70 -9.90 -0.70
N ASP A 121 16.00 -10.14 -0.53
CA ASP A 121 16.98 -9.20 0.06
C ASP A 121 17.16 -7.89 -0.72
N ARG A 122 16.59 -7.81 -1.92
CA ARG A 122 16.60 -6.57 -2.70
C ARG A 122 15.61 -5.52 -2.16
N VAL A 123 14.69 -5.90 -1.26
CA VAL A 123 13.75 -4.99 -0.62
C VAL A 123 14.16 -4.73 0.81
N SER A 124 14.60 -3.51 1.10
CA SER A 124 14.99 -3.09 2.44
C SER A 124 13.81 -2.63 3.30
N HIS A 125 12.81 -1.99 2.70
CA HIS A 125 11.69 -1.38 3.41
C HIS A 125 10.36 -1.67 2.73
N LEU A 126 9.35 -2.06 3.52
CA LEU A 126 7.96 -2.22 3.09
C LEU A 126 7.07 -1.41 4.02
N ALA A 127 6.44 -0.37 3.52
CA ALA A 127 5.46 0.43 4.26
C ALA A 127 4.04 0.14 3.78
N LEU A 128 3.14 -0.12 4.72
CA LEU A 128 1.75 -0.49 4.51
C LEU A 128 0.86 0.61 5.09
N LEU A 129 0.06 1.27 4.27
CA LEU A 129 -0.85 2.34 4.68
C LEU A 129 -2.30 1.83 4.60
N GLY A 130 -2.94 1.58 5.73
CA GLY A 130 -4.31 1.05 5.80
C GLY A 130 -4.50 -0.26 5.04
N SER A 131 -3.49 -1.13 5.02
CA SER A 131 -3.52 -2.36 4.25
C SER A 131 -4.00 -3.53 5.11
N PRO A 132 -4.95 -4.36 4.63
CA PRO A 132 -5.52 -5.46 5.41
C PRO A 132 -4.56 -6.66 5.44
N ILE A 133 -3.34 -6.45 5.96
CA ILE A 133 -2.24 -7.43 5.88
C ILE A 133 -2.47 -8.64 6.80
N ALA A 134 -3.15 -8.47 7.93
CA ALA A 134 -3.45 -9.57 8.84
C ALA A 134 -4.36 -10.61 8.20
N VAL A 135 -5.25 -10.19 7.27
CA VAL A 135 -6.13 -11.11 6.56
C VAL A 135 -5.50 -11.68 5.28
N ALA A 136 -4.28 -11.27 4.92
CA ALA A 136 -3.60 -11.77 3.72
C ALA A 136 -3.44 -13.29 3.74
N GLY A 137 -3.09 -13.87 4.88
CA GLY A 137 -3.02 -15.32 5.05
C GLY A 137 -4.36 -16.02 4.92
N MET A 138 -5.45 -15.41 5.36
CA MET A 138 -6.82 -15.94 5.21
C MET A 138 -7.25 -15.88 3.74
N LEU A 139 -6.95 -14.75 3.05
CA LEU A 139 -7.19 -14.60 1.62
C LEU A 139 -6.42 -15.65 0.80
N ALA A 140 -5.15 -15.87 1.12
CA ALA A 140 -4.30 -16.83 0.42
C ALA A 140 -4.79 -18.30 0.59
N ARG A 141 -5.39 -18.62 1.72
CA ARG A 141 -5.95 -19.96 1.98
C ARG A 141 -7.41 -20.10 1.56
N GLY A 142 -8.03 -19.07 0.97
CA GLY A 142 -9.45 -19.06 0.65
C GLY A 142 -10.37 -19.12 1.88
N ALA A 143 -9.84 -18.79 3.05
CA ALA A 143 -10.56 -18.85 4.33
C ALA A 143 -11.19 -17.50 4.72
N PHE A 144 -10.95 -16.44 3.95
CA PHE A 144 -11.55 -15.13 4.20
C PHE A 144 -13.04 -15.16 3.87
N ARG A 145 -13.84 -14.70 4.80
CA ARG A 145 -15.30 -14.58 4.66
C ARG A 145 -15.71 -13.11 4.73
N PRO A 146 -16.81 -12.69 4.06
CA PRO A 146 -17.32 -11.33 4.16
C PRO A 146 -17.56 -10.85 5.59
N GLU A 147 -18.01 -11.74 6.47
CA GLU A 147 -18.22 -11.48 7.89
C GLU A 147 -16.94 -11.11 8.66
N ASP A 148 -15.75 -11.48 8.15
CA ASP A 148 -14.46 -11.13 8.76
C ASP A 148 -14.11 -9.65 8.54
N ALA A 149 -14.79 -8.97 7.60
CA ALA A 149 -14.59 -7.55 7.32
C ALA A 149 -15.90 -6.89 6.84
N PRO A 150 -16.93 -6.80 7.67
CA PRO A 150 -18.25 -6.32 7.26
C PRO A 150 -18.23 -4.89 6.73
N ALA A 151 -17.34 -4.03 7.23
CA ALA A 151 -17.17 -2.68 6.74
C ALA A 151 -16.59 -2.61 5.32
N ALA A 152 -15.80 -3.62 4.93
CA ALA A 152 -15.19 -3.73 3.61
C ALA A 152 -16.05 -4.51 2.61
N GLU A 153 -17.13 -5.17 3.04
CA GLU A 153 -17.89 -6.09 2.20
C GLU A 153 -18.32 -5.47 0.87
N PHE A 154 -18.88 -4.27 0.90
CA PHE A 154 -19.30 -3.57 -0.32
C PHE A 154 -18.12 -3.32 -1.26
N VAL A 155 -16.97 -2.88 -0.72
CA VAL A 155 -15.76 -2.59 -1.49
C VAL A 155 -15.18 -3.86 -2.10
N VAL A 156 -15.15 -4.95 -1.32
CA VAL A 156 -14.68 -6.28 -1.77
C VAL A 156 -15.59 -6.84 -2.86
N GLN A 157 -16.91 -6.76 -2.69
CA GLN A 157 -17.87 -7.21 -3.70
C GLN A 157 -17.77 -6.40 -5.00
N ALA A 158 -17.69 -5.06 -4.90
CA ALA A 158 -17.50 -4.20 -6.06
C ALA A 158 -16.18 -4.53 -6.77
N GLY A 159 -15.08 -4.68 -6.05
CA GLY A 159 -13.78 -5.09 -6.58
C GLY A 159 -13.84 -6.45 -7.29
N THR A 160 -14.54 -7.42 -6.73
CA THR A 160 -14.72 -8.74 -7.35
C THR A 160 -15.48 -8.66 -8.66
N ARG A 161 -16.58 -7.89 -8.71
CA ARG A 161 -17.37 -7.69 -9.95
C ARG A 161 -16.56 -7.01 -11.05
N VAL A 162 -15.80 -5.98 -10.69
CA VAL A 162 -14.94 -5.24 -11.64
C VAL A 162 -13.81 -6.14 -12.13
N ARG A 163 -13.15 -6.87 -11.24
CA ARG A 163 -12.09 -7.81 -11.60
C ARG A 163 -12.59 -8.87 -12.58
N ALA A 164 -13.77 -9.44 -12.36
CA ALA A 164 -14.34 -10.44 -13.25
C ALA A 164 -14.54 -9.92 -14.68
N ARG A 165 -14.76 -8.61 -14.84
CA ARG A 165 -14.85 -7.96 -16.17
C ARG A 165 -13.50 -7.64 -16.78
N LEU A 166 -12.53 -7.17 -15.97
CA LEU A 166 -11.22 -6.74 -16.45
C LEU A 166 -10.23 -7.90 -16.62
N SER A 167 -10.45 -8.98 -15.92
CA SER A 167 -9.56 -10.15 -15.87
C SER A 167 -10.42 -11.41 -15.68
N PRO A 168 -11.19 -11.83 -16.69
CA PRO A 168 -12.14 -12.95 -16.58
C PRO A 168 -11.46 -14.27 -16.17
N ASP A 169 -10.20 -14.47 -16.55
CA ASP A 169 -9.43 -15.66 -16.22
C ASP A 169 -8.87 -15.64 -14.79
N CYS A 170 -9.05 -14.54 -14.05
CA CYS A 170 -8.55 -14.39 -12.68
C CYS A 170 -9.56 -14.95 -11.67
N THR A 171 -9.33 -16.15 -11.20
CA THR A 171 -10.16 -16.85 -10.21
C THR A 171 -9.71 -16.59 -8.75
N PHE A 172 -9.04 -15.45 -8.47
CA PHE A 172 -8.63 -15.10 -7.11
C PHE A 172 -9.81 -15.21 -6.10
N PRO A 173 -9.61 -15.81 -4.90
CA PRO A 173 -8.33 -16.27 -4.33
C PRO A 173 -7.96 -17.71 -4.69
N THR A 174 -8.78 -18.42 -5.45
CA THR A 174 -8.61 -19.87 -5.75
C THR A 174 -7.67 -20.17 -6.91
N CYS A 175 -7.13 -19.13 -7.57
CA CYS A 175 -6.28 -19.30 -8.77
C CYS A 175 -4.96 -20.03 -8.54
N GLY A 176 -4.52 -20.20 -7.29
CA GLY A 176 -3.20 -20.78 -6.99
C GLY A 176 -2.03 -20.02 -7.67
N CYS A 177 -2.26 -18.77 -8.09
CA CYS A 177 -1.27 -17.94 -8.77
C CYS A 177 -0.13 -17.52 -7.83
N GLN A 178 0.96 -17.02 -8.40
CA GLN A 178 2.13 -16.65 -7.61
C GLN A 178 1.83 -15.53 -6.59
N TYR A 179 0.97 -14.59 -6.94
CA TYR A 179 0.52 -13.57 -6.00
C TYR A 179 -0.04 -14.15 -4.69
N VAL A 180 -0.90 -15.17 -4.80
CA VAL A 180 -1.50 -15.83 -3.62
C VAL A 180 -0.43 -16.51 -2.77
N ARG A 181 0.53 -17.18 -3.39
CA ARG A 181 1.66 -17.81 -2.68
C ARG A 181 2.55 -16.77 -2.00
N ASP A 182 2.89 -15.69 -2.70
CA ASP A 182 3.75 -14.63 -2.18
C ASP A 182 3.13 -13.86 -1.01
N LEU A 183 1.78 -13.85 -0.89
CA LEU A 183 1.12 -13.27 0.27
C LEU A 183 1.47 -13.96 1.60
N THR A 184 1.85 -15.22 1.57
CA THR A 184 2.19 -16.01 2.77
C THR A 184 3.67 -16.38 2.83
N THR A 185 4.42 -16.17 1.75
CA THR A 185 5.87 -16.39 1.74
C THR A 185 6.54 -15.44 2.74
N PRO A 186 7.43 -15.91 3.62
CA PRO A 186 8.17 -15.05 4.52
C PRO A 186 8.92 -13.95 3.76
N LEU A 187 8.98 -12.76 4.32
CA LEU A 187 9.86 -11.70 3.82
C LEU A 187 11.31 -12.04 4.17
N ALA A 188 12.26 -11.50 3.41
CA ALA A 188 13.67 -11.62 3.76
C ALA A 188 13.94 -11.03 5.15
N PRO A 189 14.83 -11.63 5.96
CA PRO A 189 15.08 -11.20 7.34
C PRO A 189 15.51 -9.73 7.47
N GLY A 190 16.16 -9.19 6.43
CA GLY A 190 16.58 -7.77 6.37
C GLY A 190 15.47 -6.79 5.95
N THR A 191 14.30 -7.28 5.54
CA THR A 191 13.19 -6.40 5.13
C THR A 191 12.50 -5.81 6.36
N ARG A 192 12.64 -4.50 6.56
CA ARG A 192 11.90 -3.77 7.60
C ARG A 192 10.46 -3.56 7.15
N VAL A 193 9.52 -3.63 8.08
CA VAL A 193 8.10 -3.43 7.79
C VAL A 193 7.50 -2.37 8.70
N LEU A 194 6.79 -1.41 8.10
CA LEU A 194 5.97 -0.42 8.78
C LEU A 194 4.51 -0.66 8.43
N SER A 195 3.64 -0.70 9.43
CA SER A 195 2.19 -0.69 9.24
C SER A 195 1.59 0.56 9.86
N VAL A 196 1.07 1.46 9.03
CA VAL A 196 0.32 2.63 9.46
C VAL A 196 -1.17 2.36 9.24
N TYR A 197 -1.97 2.50 10.27
CA TYR A 197 -3.42 2.29 10.20
C TYR A 197 -4.18 3.37 10.97
N SER A 198 -5.43 3.61 10.60
CA SER A 198 -6.26 4.59 11.28
C SER A 198 -7.32 3.91 12.14
N ARG A 199 -7.49 4.43 13.37
CA ARG A 199 -8.61 4.01 14.24
C ARG A 199 -9.97 4.41 13.69
N ASP A 200 -10.02 5.40 12.81
CA ASP A 200 -11.23 5.94 12.22
C ASP A 200 -11.48 5.40 10.80
N ASP A 201 -10.68 4.44 10.34
CA ASP A 201 -10.80 3.84 9.01
C ASP A 201 -12.11 3.03 8.90
N PRO A 202 -13.07 3.47 8.05
CA PRO A 202 -14.34 2.78 7.91
C PRO A 202 -14.28 1.54 7.00
N ILE A 203 -13.15 1.29 6.33
CA ILE A 203 -13.00 0.22 5.33
C ILE A 203 -12.11 -0.90 5.87
N VAL A 204 -10.93 -0.55 6.39
CA VAL A 204 -9.97 -1.51 6.94
C VAL A 204 -9.82 -1.26 8.44
N GLN A 205 -10.41 -2.14 9.23
CA GLN A 205 -10.31 -2.05 10.68
C GLN A 205 -8.85 -2.15 11.15
N PRO A 206 -8.45 -1.48 12.25
CA PRO A 206 -7.09 -1.49 12.77
C PRO A 206 -6.49 -2.90 12.90
N GLN A 207 -7.27 -3.85 13.40
CA GLN A 207 -6.85 -5.24 13.60
C GLN A 207 -6.45 -5.94 12.30
N ALA A 208 -7.07 -5.57 11.18
CA ALA A 208 -6.75 -6.13 9.86
C ALA A 208 -5.40 -5.60 9.32
N SER A 209 -4.93 -4.46 9.81
CA SER A 209 -3.65 -3.85 9.41
C SER A 209 -2.48 -4.23 10.31
N ARG A 210 -2.72 -4.85 11.45
CA ARG A 210 -1.65 -5.26 12.38
C ARG A 210 -0.85 -6.43 11.82
N LEU A 211 0.47 -6.36 12.03
CA LEU A 211 1.40 -7.39 11.57
C LEU A 211 2.50 -7.60 12.62
N SER A 212 2.56 -8.80 13.18
CA SER A 212 3.62 -9.16 14.11
C SER A 212 5.01 -8.97 13.50
N GLY A 213 5.90 -8.32 14.23
CA GLY A 213 7.26 -8.01 13.77
C GLY A 213 7.37 -6.73 12.93
N ALA A 214 6.26 -6.05 12.65
CA ALA A 214 6.30 -4.72 12.02
C ALA A 214 6.35 -3.61 13.07
N THR A 215 6.92 -2.46 12.69
CA THR A 215 6.68 -1.20 13.39
C THR A 215 5.24 -0.79 13.12
N GLU A 216 4.42 -0.66 14.17
CA GLU A 216 3.01 -0.29 14.05
C GLU A 216 2.80 1.16 14.47
N VAL A 217 2.10 1.93 13.63
CA VAL A 217 1.75 3.34 13.91
C VAL A 217 0.25 3.54 13.72
N GLU A 218 -0.44 3.83 14.82
CA GLU A 218 -1.84 4.20 14.79
C GLU A 218 -1.99 5.71 14.58
N VAL A 219 -2.82 6.09 13.61
CA VAL A 219 -3.16 7.48 13.32
C VAL A 219 -4.68 7.69 13.37
N THR A 220 -5.12 8.91 13.13
CA THR A 220 -6.52 9.26 12.86
C THR A 220 -6.66 9.68 11.40
N GLY A 221 -7.81 9.45 10.80
CA GLY A 221 -8.08 9.86 9.42
C GLY A 221 -8.89 8.85 8.63
N SER A 222 -9.32 9.24 7.43
CA SER A 222 -10.10 8.39 6.55
C SER A 222 -9.22 7.35 5.85
N HIS A 223 -9.85 6.29 5.32
CA HIS A 223 -9.12 5.25 4.58
C HIS A 223 -8.33 5.81 3.39
N SER A 224 -9.02 6.54 2.51
CA SER A 224 -8.38 7.14 1.34
C SER A 224 -7.39 8.24 1.72
N GLY A 225 -7.65 8.94 2.81
CA GLY A 225 -6.81 10.01 3.32
C GLY A 225 -5.50 9.55 3.95
N LEU A 226 -5.33 8.27 4.29
CA LEU A 226 -4.05 7.76 4.80
C LEU A 226 -2.88 8.04 3.85
N ALA A 227 -3.13 8.06 2.54
CA ALA A 227 -2.13 8.44 1.54
C ALA A 227 -1.77 9.94 1.56
N ASN A 228 -2.51 10.77 2.31
CA ASN A 228 -2.32 12.22 2.46
C ASN A 228 -2.25 12.63 3.94
N ASN A 229 -2.00 11.70 4.84
CA ASN A 229 -2.04 11.93 6.28
C ASN A 229 -0.67 12.40 6.80
N VAL A 230 -0.64 13.56 7.47
CA VAL A 230 0.61 14.16 8.01
C VAL A 230 1.33 13.21 8.96
N ALA A 231 0.61 12.51 9.85
CA ALA A 231 1.23 11.58 10.79
C ALA A 231 1.79 10.34 10.07
N ALA A 232 1.11 9.87 9.01
CA ALA A 232 1.64 8.80 8.15
C ALA A 232 2.92 9.24 7.43
N TYR A 233 2.99 10.48 6.94
CA TYR A 233 4.22 11.01 6.31
C TYR A 233 5.37 11.14 7.32
N ARG A 234 5.11 11.53 8.58
CA ARG A 234 6.12 11.54 9.63
C ARG A 234 6.65 10.13 9.91
N ALA A 235 5.75 9.16 10.04
CA ALA A 235 6.14 7.76 10.22
C ALA A 235 6.97 7.25 9.04
N LEU A 236 6.56 7.53 7.80
CA LEU A 236 7.30 7.17 6.59
C LEU A 236 8.69 7.83 6.55
N ALA A 237 8.79 9.13 6.91
CA ALA A 237 10.05 9.85 6.91
C ALA A 237 11.08 9.21 7.85
N THR A 238 10.67 8.88 9.08
CA THR A 238 11.53 8.21 10.07
C THR A 238 11.88 6.80 9.59
N PHE A 239 10.88 6.02 9.21
CA PHE A 239 11.05 4.63 8.80
C PHE A 239 11.98 4.44 7.60
N LEU A 240 11.81 5.26 6.56
CA LEU A 240 12.65 5.17 5.36
C LEU A 240 14.10 5.60 5.60
N ALA A 241 14.37 6.39 6.63
CA ALA A 241 15.72 6.84 7.01
C ALA A 241 16.48 5.81 7.87
N GLU A 242 15.82 4.80 8.41
CA GLU A 242 16.46 3.71 9.15
C GLU A 242 17.40 2.91 8.23
N ARG A 243 18.52 2.42 8.79
CA ARG A 243 19.52 1.62 8.08
C ARG A 243 19.53 0.18 8.54
#